data_1f4cd42a2ecb5b746fc00fa60c73c669
#
_entry.id   1f4cd42a2ecb5b746fc00fa60c73c669
#
_cell.length_a   1.000
_cell.length_b   1.000
_cell.length_c   1.000
_cell.angle_alpha   90.00
_cell.angle_beta   90.00
_cell.angle_gamma   90.00
#
_symmetry.space_group_name_H-M   'P 1'
#
loop_
_entity.id
_entity.type
_entity.pdbx_description
1 polymer ?
#
loop_
_entity_poly.entity_id
_entity_poly.type
_entity_poly.pdbx_seq_one_letter_code
_entity_poly.pdbx_strand_id
1 'polypeptide(L)'
;MEDVIKRTGAVLVPPYDHPNIILGQGTMALELEEQVRELVREDPSLSVHHQQTVTINGDTHRNGEQGDDSMSSGDETGHLDAVIAPLGGGGMLSGVATALSGTGTTVFGAEPSFEGADDGRRGLAANERITTVKTLTIADGLRTPVGELTWTVINDKSKVRGVFAVSEDQILSAMKLVLERMKVFVEPSAVVGLAVCLYDEEFRHLVEKEGGEEGWDIGIILSGGNTTVEAVARMFEAGERKGERAEAKLGADGERKAENVAG
;
A
#
# COMPACT_ATOMS: atom_id res chain seq x y z
N MET A 1 30.32 8.03 1.99
CA MET A 1 30.18 6.69 1.34
C MET A 1 31.43 6.30 0.58
N GLU A 2 31.90 7.10 -0.37
CA GLU A 2 33.10 6.84 -1.16
C GLU A 2 34.38 6.55 -0.32
N ASP A 3 34.58 7.25 0.80
CA ASP A 3 35.70 7.00 1.69
C ASP A 3 35.64 5.62 2.36
N VAL A 4 34.44 5.12 2.67
CA VAL A 4 34.27 3.76 3.22
C VAL A 4 34.62 2.72 2.15
N ILE A 5 34.13 2.90 0.93
CA ILE A 5 34.44 2.01 -0.20
C ILE A 5 35.94 1.96 -0.46
N LYS A 6 36.58 3.11 -0.55
CA LYS A 6 38.05 3.19 -0.77
C LYS A 6 38.86 2.55 0.34
N ARG A 7 38.44 2.68 1.60
CA ARG A 7 39.16 2.16 2.76
C ARG A 7 38.95 0.68 3.00
N THR A 8 37.77 0.16 2.70
CA THR A 8 37.37 -1.21 3.07
C THR A 8 37.23 -2.16 1.90
N GLY A 9 37.21 -1.67 0.65
CA GLY A 9 36.88 -2.47 -0.52
C GLY A 9 35.41 -2.91 -0.59
N ALA A 10 34.52 -2.32 0.26
CA ALA A 10 33.10 -2.65 0.26
C ALA A 10 32.44 -2.29 -1.07
N VAL A 11 31.47 -3.09 -1.47
CA VAL A 11 30.63 -2.84 -2.65
C VAL A 11 29.38 -2.10 -2.20
N LEU A 12 29.03 -1.02 -2.90
CA LEU A 12 27.76 -0.33 -2.68
C LEU A 12 26.61 -1.17 -3.26
N VAL A 13 25.66 -1.53 -2.40
CA VAL A 13 24.37 -2.08 -2.83
C VAL A 13 23.39 -0.90 -2.89
N PRO A 14 22.82 -0.56 -4.06
CA PRO A 14 21.82 0.49 -4.17
C PRO A 14 20.58 0.17 -3.32
N PRO A 15 19.91 1.17 -2.71
CA PRO A 15 18.76 0.91 -1.85
C PRO A 15 17.48 0.55 -2.61
N TYR A 16 17.30 0.97 -3.86
CA TYR A 16 16.09 0.74 -4.65
C TYR A 16 16.31 0.76 -6.17
N ASP A 17 17.04 1.72 -6.72
CA ASP A 17 17.10 2.00 -8.17
C ASP A 17 18.12 1.12 -8.90
N HIS A 18 17.90 -0.19 -8.88
CA HIS A 18 18.80 -1.17 -9.49
C HIS A 18 18.02 -2.45 -9.89
N PRO A 19 18.32 -3.06 -11.07
CA PRO A 19 17.59 -4.24 -11.54
C PRO A 19 17.54 -5.38 -10.53
N ASN A 20 18.68 -5.73 -9.93
CA ASN A 20 18.75 -6.83 -8.97
C ASN A 20 17.98 -6.55 -7.68
N ILE A 21 17.87 -5.28 -7.28
CA ILE A 21 17.04 -4.90 -6.12
C ILE A 21 15.56 -5.07 -6.47
N ILE A 22 15.13 -4.57 -7.63
CA ILE A 22 13.75 -4.74 -8.12
C ILE A 22 13.40 -6.22 -8.18
N LEU A 23 14.21 -7.05 -8.81
CA LEU A 23 13.97 -8.50 -8.92
C LEU A 23 13.93 -9.17 -7.52
N GLY A 24 14.88 -8.82 -6.63
CA GLY A 24 14.90 -9.34 -5.26
C GLY A 24 13.65 -8.96 -4.47
N GLN A 25 13.14 -7.74 -4.62
CA GLN A 25 11.92 -7.30 -3.97
C GLN A 25 10.66 -8.00 -4.52
N GLY A 26 10.66 -8.42 -5.79
CA GLY A 26 9.56 -9.16 -6.40
C GLY A 26 9.32 -10.54 -5.79
N THR A 27 10.34 -11.15 -5.16
CA THR A 27 10.19 -12.49 -4.57
C THR A 27 9.14 -12.55 -3.47
N MET A 28 8.94 -11.46 -2.71
CA MET A 28 7.89 -11.40 -1.69
C MET A 28 6.48 -11.53 -2.27
N ALA A 29 6.26 -11.01 -3.48
CA ALA A 29 4.95 -11.09 -4.12
C ALA A 29 4.65 -12.51 -4.61
N LEU A 30 5.65 -13.23 -5.11
CA LEU A 30 5.51 -14.64 -5.49
C LEU A 30 5.21 -15.51 -4.27
N GLU A 31 5.92 -15.27 -3.15
CA GLU A 31 5.68 -15.97 -1.89
C GLU A 31 4.28 -15.65 -1.33
N LEU A 32 3.86 -14.38 -1.40
CA LEU A 32 2.52 -13.97 -0.97
C LEU A 32 1.42 -14.71 -1.75
N GLU A 33 1.52 -14.77 -3.08
CA GLU A 33 0.53 -15.50 -3.90
C GLU A 33 0.49 -16.99 -3.60
N GLU A 34 1.64 -17.61 -3.38
CA GLU A 34 1.71 -19.04 -3.03
C GLU A 34 1.04 -19.30 -1.68
N GLN A 35 1.37 -18.49 -0.66
CA GLN A 35 0.81 -18.61 0.68
C GLN A 35 -0.71 -18.36 0.70
N VAL A 36 -1.20 -17.36 -0.05
CA VAL A 36 -2.64 -17.09 -0.16
C VAL A 36 -3.36 -18.27 -0.81
N ARG A 37 -2.82 -18.83 -1.88
CA ARG A 37 -3.40 -20.04 -2.52
C ARG A 37 -3.44 -21.23 -1.56
N GLU A 38 -2.41 -21.44 -0.75
CA GLU A 38 -2.41 -22.49 0.28
C GLU A 38 -3.47 -22.24 1.35
N LEU A 39 -3.54 -21.02 1.89
CA LEU A 39 -4.53 -20.63 2.91
C LEU A 39 -5.97 -20.81 2.41
N VAL A 40 -6.28 -20.35 1.21
CA VAL A 40 -7.63 -20.49 0.63
C VAL A 40 -7.95 -21.95 0.29
N ARG A 41 -6.94 -22.75 -0.08
CA ARG A 41 -7.14 -24.21 -0.28
C ARG A 41 -7.47 -24.92 1.03
N GLU A 42 -6.84 -24.51 2.16
CA GLU A 42 -7.13 -25.06 3.48
C GLU A 42 -8.48 -24.58 4.02
N ASP A 43 -8.81 -23.30 3.84
CA ASP A 43 -10.08 -22.70 4.25
C ASP A 43 -10.62 -21.76 3.15
N PRO A 44 -11.45 -22.28 2.25
CA PRO A 44 -12.04 -21.49 1.17
C PRO A 44 -12.88 -20.30 1.64
N SER A 45 -13.39 -20.29 2.86
CA SER A 45 -14.17 -19.18 3.39
C SER A 45 -13.36 -17.89 3.61
N LEU A 46 -12.03 -17.97 3.52
CA LEU A 46 -11.13 -16.82 3.62
C LEU A 46 -11.14 -15.93 2.37
N SER A 47 -11.63 -16.43 1.22
CA SER A 47 -11.70 -15.63 -0.02
C SER A 47 -13.12 -15.16 -0.32
N VAL A 48 -13.27 -13.91 -0.75
CA VAL A 48 -14.55 -13.38 -1.22
C VAL A 48 -15.05 -14.12 -2.46
N HIS A 49 -14.17 -14.72 -3.25
CA HIS A 49 -14.52 -15.47 -4.46
C HIS A 49 -15.06 -16.87 -4.20
N HIS A 50 -14.95 -17.39 -2.98
CA HIS A 50 -15.48 -18.71 -2.63
C HIS A 50 -17.00 -18.81 -2.79
N GLN A 51 -17.73 -17.72 -2.56
CA GLN A 51 -19.19 -17.71 -2.61
C GLN A 51 -19.76 -17.79 -4.04
N GLN A 52 -18.94 -17.58 -5.07
CA GLN A 52 -19.38 -17.61 -6.49
C GLN A 52 -19.50 -19.03 -7.04
N THR A 53 -19.01 -20.04 -6.35
CA THR A 53 -19.11 -21.45 -6.76
C THR A 53 -20.31 -22.12 -6.11
N VAL A 54 -21.52 -21.83 -6.56
CA VAL A 54 -22.74 -22.53 -6.09
C VAL A 54 -22.94 -23.79 -6.93
N THR A 55 -22.79 -24.94 -6.32
CA THR A 55 -23.16 -26.24 -6.93
C THR A 55 -24.65 -26.43 -6.86
N ILE A 56 -25.36 -26.24 -7.97
CA ILE A 56 -26.77 -26.59 -8.10
C ILE A 56 -26.88 -27.96 -8.78
N ASN A 57 -27.42 -28.97 -8.06
CA ASN A 57 -27.71 -30.33 -8.56
C ASN A 57 -26.51 -31.14 -9.09
N GLY A 58 -25.30 -30.97 -8.52
CA GLY A 58 -24.12 -31.77 -8.90
C GLY A 58 -23.37 -31.27 -10.14
N ASP A 59 -23.84 -30.23 -10.78
CA ASP A 59 -23.12 -29.54 -11.86
C ASP A 59 -22.62 -28.17 -11.37
N THR A 60 -21.35 -27.90 -11.58
CA THR A 60 -20.70 -26.61 -11.28
C THR A 60 -21.06 -25.64 -12.40
N HIS A 61 -22.00 -24.72 -12.17
CA HIS A 61 -22.30 -23.65 -13.12
C HIS A 61 -21.63 -22.35 -12.66
N ARG A 62 -20.72 -21.81 -13.49
CA ARG A 62 -20.28 -20.42 -13.41
C ARG A 62 -21.36 -19.51 -13.98
N ASN A 63 -21.78 -18.52 -13.25
CA ASN A 63 -22.61 -17.43 -13.78
C ASN A 63 -21.70 -16.48 -14.58
N GLY A 64 -21.77 -16.56 -15.91
CA GLY A 64 -21.20 -15.55 -16.80
C GLY A 64 -20.51 -16.13 -18.05
N GLU A 65 -21.25 -16.04 -19.16
CA GLU A 65 -20.80 -16.06 -20.57
C GLU A 65 -20.20 -17.35 -21.18
N GLN A 66 -20.93 -17.87 -22.16
CA GLN A 66 -20.44 -18.82 -23.15
C GLN A 66 -19.35 -18.14 -24.00
N GLY A 67 -18.11 -18.57 -23.85
CA GLY A 67 -16.97 -18.17 -24.66
C GLY A 67 -15.90 -19.25 -24.61
N ASP A 68 -15.80 -19.96 -25.73
CA ASP A 68 -14.68 -20.76 -26.26
C ASP A 68 -13.81 -21.55 -25.27
N ASP A 69 -14.05 -22.88 -25.28
CA ASP A 69 -13.23 -23.90 -24.63
C ASP A 69 -11.84 -23.99 -25.28
N SER A 70 -10.87 -23.18 -24.81
CA SER A 70 -9.46 -23.47 -25.07
C SER A 70 -8.58 -23.10 -23.89
N MET A 71 -8.17 -24.13 -23.14
CA MET A 71 -7.00 -24.18 -22.28
C MET A 71 -6.79 -23.09 -21.23
N SER A 72 -7.43 -23.24 -20.05
CA SER A 72 -6.85 -22.74 -18.80
C SER A 72 -7.42 -23.55 -17.63
N SER A 73 -6.88 -24.73 -17.39
CA SER A 73 -7.05 -25.45 -16.13
C SER A 73 -6.05 -24.89 -15.11
N GLY A 74 -6.12 -23.60 -14.79
CA GLY A 74 -5.49 -22.98 -13.66
C GLY A 74 -6.48 -23.00 -12.50
N ASP A 75 -6.08 -23.57 -11.39
CA ASP A 75 -6.80 -23.52 -10.12
C ASP A 75 -7.00 -22.02 -9.73
N GLU A 76 -8.19 -21.47 -10.03
CA GLU A 76 -8.52 -20.07 -9.78
C GLU A 76 -8.85 -19.79 -8.29
N THR A 77 -8.72 -20.77 -7.43
CA THR A 77 -8.90 -20.61 -5.99
C THR A 77 -7.67 -19.99 -5.33
N GLY A 78 -7.88 -18.93 -4.55
CA GLY A 78 -6.81 -18.26 -3.79
C GLY A 78 -6.04 -17.20 -4.59
N HIS A 79 -6.75 -16.41 -5.39
CA HIS A 79 -6.22 -15.26 -6.11
C HIS A 79 -6.50 -13.95 -5.37
N LEU A 80 -5.53 -13.06 -5.33
CA LEU A 80 -5.71 -11.69 -4.83
C LEU A 80 -6.19 -10.78 -5.96
N ASP A 81 -7.23 -9.97 -5.72
CA ASP A 81 -7.66 -8.92 -6.66
C ASP A 81 -6.64 -7.80 -6.75
N ALA A 82 -6.04 -7.46 -5.61
CA ALA A 82 -5.06 -6.39 -5.56
C ALA A 82 -3.94 -6.64 -4.54
N VAL A 83 -2.77 -6.05 -4.79
CA VAL A 83 -1.69 -5.91 -3.82
C VAL A 83 -1.31 -4.45 -3.69
N ILE A 84 -1.17 -3.96 -2.45
CA ILE A 84 -0.70 -2.61 -2.15
C ILE A 84 0.68 -2.67 -1.52
N ALA A 85 1.65 -1.99 -2.14
CA ALA A 85 3.02 -1.89 -1.67
C ALA A 85 3.40 -0.44 -1.31
N PRO A 86 4.21 -0.23 -0.25
CA PRO A 86 4.76 1.09 0.06
C PRO A 86 5.64 1.64 -1.06
N LEU A 87 5.53 2.95 -1.29
CA LEU A 87 6.31 3.68 -2.29
C LEU A 87 7.17 4.77 -1.64
N GLY A 88 8.48 4.62 -1.70
CA GLY A 88 9.50 5.65 -1.57
C GLY A 88 10.30 5.67 -2.87
N GLY A 89 11.54 5.22 -2.88
CA GLY A 89 12.35 5.11 -4.11
C GLY A 89 11.83 4.13 -5.17
N GLY A 90 10.83 3.32 -4.85
CA GLY A 90 10.08 2.48 -5.79
C GLY A 90 10.62 1.07 -6.02
N GLY A 91 11.72 0.67 -5.35
CA GLY A 91 12.31 -0.66 -5.56
C GLY A 91 11.35 -1.80 -5.22
N MET A 92 10.65 -1.71 -4.08
CA MET A 92 9.67 -2.70 -3.64
C MET A 92 8.45 -2.73 -4.56
N LEU A 93 7.79 -1.59 -4.77
CA LEU A 93 6.63 -1.50 -5.66
C LEU A 93 6.93 -2.01 -7.07
N SER A 94 8.09 -1.63 -7.63
CA SER A 94 8.51 -2.11 -8.96
C SER A 94 8.76 -3.61 -8.99
N GLY A 95 9.32 -4.17 -7.92
CA GLY A 95 9.55 -5.61 -7.79
C GLY A 95 8.24 -6.38 -7.73
N VAL A 96 7.33 -5.98 -6.86
CA VAL A 96 5.97 -6.55 -6.72
C VAL A 96 5.22 -6.49 -8.06
N ALA A 97 5.18 -5.30 -8.68
CA ALA A 97 4.48 -5.09 -9.94
C ALA A 97 5.08 -5.91 -11.11
N THR A 98 6.40 -6.14 -11.09
CA THR A 98 7.04 -6.97 -12.10
C THR A 98 6.72 -8.45 -11.89
N ALA A 99 6.73 -8.92 -10.64
CA ALA A 99 6.44 -10.31 -10.30
C ALA A 99 4.97 -10.69 -10.59
N LEU A 100 4.03 -9.78 -10.31
CA LEU A 100 2.60 -10.01 -10.52
C LEU A 100 2.10 -9.63 -11.92
N SER A 101 3.01 -9.22 -12.82
CA SER A 101 2.63 -8.85 -14.19
C SER A 101 2.05 -10.05 -14.95
N GLY A 102 0.79 -9.94 -15.40
CA GLY A 102 0.10 -10.99 -16.14
C GLY A 102 -0.56 -12.08 -15.28
N THR A 103 -0.54 -11.95 -13.94
CA THR A 103 -1.22 -12.90 -13.04
C THR A 103 -2.71 -12.61 -12.83
N GLY A 104 -3.16 -11.43 -13.24
CA GLY A 104 -4.52 -10.94 -12.96
C GLY A 104 -4.60 -10.06 -11.69
N THR A 105 -3.65 -10.16 -10.77
CA THR A 105 -3.56 -9.33 -9.57
C THR A 105 -3.20 -7.87 -9.92
N THR A 106 -4.02 -6.94 -9.51
CA THR A 106 -3.78 -5.50 -9.71
C THR A 106 -2.80 -4.96 -8.67
N VAL A 107 -1.81 -4.17 -9.07
CA VAL A 107 -0.84 -3.59 -8.13
C VAL A 107 -1.03 -2.09 -7.97
N PHE A 108 -1.05 -1.64 -6.72
CA PHE A 108 -1.12 -0.25 -6.30
C PHE A 108 0.06 0.15 -5.43
N GLY A 109 0.45 1.41 -5.50
CA GLY A 109 1.40 2.01 -4.57
C GLY A 109 0.70 2.82 -3.47
N ALA A 110 1.34 2.91 -2.31
CA ALA A 110 0.90 3.75 -1.20
C ALA A 110 2.07 4.59 -0.69
N GLU A 111 1.86 5.89 -0.51
CA GLU A 111 2.88 6.84 -0.06
C GLU A 111 2.31 7.85 0.94
N PRO A 112 3.13 8.53 1.75
CA PRO A 112 2.66 9.63 2.59
C PRO A 112 2.39 10.87 1.74
N SER A 113 1.47 11.74 2.22
CA SER A 113 1.17 13.02 1.55
C SER A 113 1.92 14.22 2.15
N PHE A 114 2.60 14.04 3.29
CA PHE A 114 3.19 15.14 4.06
C PHE A 114 4.35 15.81 3.33
N GLU A 115 4.27 17.15 3.20
CA GLU A 115 5.33 18.00 2.61
C GLU A 115 5.84 17.51 1.25
N GLY A 116 4.94 16.97 0.41
CA GLY A 116 5.27 16.55 -0.95
C GLY A 116 5.91 15.16 -1.05
N ALA A 117 5.73 14.32 -0.04
CA ALA A 117 6.12 12.91 -0.07
C ALA A 117 5.25 12.07 -1.03
N ASP A 118 4.25 12.67 -1.65
CA ASP A 118 3.35 12.11 -2.66
C ASP A 118 3.88 12.30 -4.09
N ASP A 119 5.19 12.20 -4.27
CA ASP A 119 5.84 12.44 -5.55
C ASP A 119 5.49 11.40 -6.62
N GLY A 120 5.26 10.15 -6.25
CA GLY A 120 4.81 9.10 -7.15
C GLY A 120 3.42 9.41 -7.71
N ARG A 121 2.44 9.71 -6.87
CA ARG A 121 1.08 10.07 -7.26
C ARG A 121 1.05 11.31 -8.16
N ARG A 122 1.74 12.37 -7.76
CA ARG A 122 1.84 13.62 -8.54
C ARG A 122 2.57 13.41 -9.85
N GLY A 123 3.64 12.63 -9.84
CA GLY A 123 4.39 12.26 -11.03
C GLY A 123 3.55 11.50 -12.05
N LEU A 124 2.76 10.50 -11.59
CA LEU A 124 1.83 9.76 -12.44
C LEU A 124 0.74 10.66 -13.03
N ALA A 125 0.21 11.60 -12.25
CA ALA A 125 -0.77 12.57 -12.74
C ALA A 125 -0.20 13.52 -13.80
N ALA A 126 1.06 13.94 -13.64
CA ALA A 126 1.78 14.79 -14.57
C ALA A 126 2.41 14.01 -15.76
N ASN A 127 2.48 12.69 -15.68
CA ASN A 127 3.28 11.82 -16.56
C ASN A 127 4.75 12.26 -16.62
N GLU A 128 5.28 12.70 -15.47
CA GLU A 128 6.65 13.20 -15.34
C GLU A 128 7.23 12.80 -13.98
N ARG A 129 8.43 12.20 -13.97
CA ARG A 129 9.11 11.80 -12.74
C ARG A 129 9.55 13.02 -11.92
N ILE A 130 9.11 13.12 -10.68
CA ILE A 130 9.59 14.11 -9.72
C ILE A 130 10.92 13.63 -9.14
N THR A 131 11.96 14.43 -9.31
CA THR A 131 13.34 14.04 -8.96
C THR A 131 13.82 14.56 -7.60
N THR A 132 13.03 15.41 -6.97
CA THR A 132 13.41 16.01 -5.68
C THR A 132 12.22 16.03 -4.73
N VAL A 133 12.40 15.41 -3.57
CA VAL A 133 11.46 15.42 -2.46
C VAL A 133 12.17 15.95 -1.22
N LYS A 134 11.50 16.85 -0.49
CA LYS A 134 11.96 17.35 0.81
C LYS A 134 10.81 17.23 1.77
N THR A 135 10.80 16.18 2.54
CA THR A 135 9.74 15.86 3.49
C THR A 135 10.31 15.38 4.81
N LEU A 136 9.60 15.65 5.89
CA LEU A 136 9.87 15.11 7.22
C LEU A 136 8.72 14.20 7.69
N THR A 137 8.06 13.53 6.75
CA THR A 137 7.03 12.53 7.09
C THR A 137 7.53 11.54 8.16
N ILE A 138 6.63 11.08 9.04
CA ILE A 138 6.93 10.03 10.03
C ILE A 138 7.29 8.71 9.34
N ALA A 139 6.81 8.48 8.12
CA ALA A 139 7.19 7.35 7.28
C ALA A 139 8.59 7.56 6.68
N ASP A 140 9.62 7.53 7.52
CA ASP A 140 10.98 7.91 7.20
C ASP A 140 11.66 7.04 6.13
N GLY A 141 11.25 5.79 5.99
CA GLY A 141 11.65 4.90 4.90
C GLY A 141 11.13 5.32 3.51
N LEU A 142 10.18 6.27 3.44
CA LEU A 142 9.53 6.71 2.20
C LEU A 142 9.87 8.18 1.82
N ARG A 143 10.94 8.74 2.37
CA ARG A 143 11.38 10.13 2.14
C ARG A 143 12.19 10.34 0.85
N THR A 144 12.36 9.32 0.04
CA THR A 144 13.18 9.35 -1.17
C THR A 144 12.32 9.47 -2.42
N PRO A 145 12.70 10.30 -3.41
CA PRO A 145 11.97 10.34 -4.67
C PRO A 145 12.07 9.02 -5.42
N VAL A 146 11.09 8.77 -6.28
CA VAL A 146 11.08 7.62 -7.19
C VAL A 146 12.34 7.63 -8.07
N GLY A 147 13.03 6.48 -8.15
CA GLY A 147 14.23 6.29 -8.96
C GLY A 147 13.96 6.37 -10.47
N GLU A 148 15.01 6.40 -11.26
CA GLU A 148 14.89 6.48 -12.71
C GLU A 148 14.40 5.14 -13.31
N LEU A 149 15.02 4.05 -12.90
CA LEU A 149 14.64 2.71 -13.34
C LEU A 149 13.29 2.29 -12.79
N THR A 150 13.05 2.55 -11.49
CA THR A 150 11.77 2.21 -10.85
C THR A 150 10.62 3.00 -11.47
N TRP A 151 10.84 4.25 -11.91
CA TRP A 151 9.84 5.04 -12.62
C TRP A 151 9.35 4.37 -13.91
N THR A 152 10.23 3.69 -14.65
CA THR A 152 9.84 3.01 -15.89
C THR A 152 8.83 1.88 -15.65
N VAL A 153 8.86 1.27 -14.47
CA VAL A 153 7.90 0.25 -14.06
C VAL A 153 6.63 0.89 -13.48
N ILE A 154 6.80 1.89 -12.61
CA ILE A 154 5.67 2.52 -11.89
C ILE A 154 4.78 3.32 -12.86
N ASN A 155 5.35 3.95 -13.89
CA ASN A 155 4.59 4.69 -14.90
C ASN A 155 3.93 3.79 -15.95
N ASP A 156 4.22 2.50 -15.94
CA ASP A 156 3.56 1.52 -16.80
C ASP A 156 2.22 1.08 -16.19
N LYS A 157 1.11 1.56 -16.76
CA LYS A 157 -0.25 1.29 -16.27
C LYS A 157 -0.66 -0.18 -16.32
N SER A 158 0.05 -1.00 -17.12
CA SER A 158 -0.16 -2.46 -17.13
C SER A 158 0.49 -3.16 -15.92
N LYS A 159 1.36 -2.47 -15.19
CA LYS A 159 2.08 -3.00 -14.02
C LYS A 159 1.62 -2.35 -12.72
N VAL A 160 1.56 -1.02 -12.67
CA VAL A 160 1.07 -0.26 -11.53
C VAL A 160 -0.14 0.54 -11.94
N ARG A 161 -1.30 0.16 -11.44
CA ARG A 161 -2.56 0.80 -11.80
C ARG A 161 -2.68 2.22 -11.28
N GLY A 162 -2.16 2.48 -10.08
CA GLY A 162 -2.19 3.79 -9.45
C GLY A 162 -1.40 3.85 -8.15
N VAL A 163 -1.25 5.06 -7.64
CA VAL A 163 -0.60 5.36 -6.36
C VAL A 163 -1.53 6.26 -5.55
N PHE A 164 -1.76 5.91 -4.29
CA PHE A 164 -2.58 6.64 -3.34
C PHE A 164 -1.71 7.25 -2.24
N ALA A 165 -2.15 8.38 -1.68
CA ALA A 165 -1.36 9.10 -0.70
C ALA A 165 -2.17 9.36 0.58
N VAL A 166 -1.58 9.04 1.74
CA VAL A 166 -2.23 9.12 3.05
C VAL A 166 -1.57 10.14 3.96
N SER A 167 -2.35 10.71 4.87
CA SER A 167 -1.87 11.68 5.85
C SER A 167 -1.14 11.02 7.01
N GLU A 168 -0.35 11.80 7.76
CA GLU A 168 0.31 11.38 8.99
C GLU A 168 -0.67 10.78 10.01
N ASP A 169 -1.84 11.41 10.17
CA ASP A 169 -2.85 10.96 11.12
C ASP A 169 -3.49 9.62 10.70
N GLN A 170 -3.68 9.39 9.39
CA GLN A 170 -4.11 8.10 8.84
C GLN A 170 -3.05 7.01 9.03
N ILE A 171 -1.78 7.34 8.81
CA ILE A 171 -0.65 6.42 9.06
C ILE A 171 -0.60 6.01 10.54
N LEU A 172 -0.68 6.97 11.46
CA LEU A 172 -0.70 6.68 12.91
C LEU A 172 -1.91 5.83 13.31
N SER A 173 -3.09 6.10 12.75
CA SER A 173 -4.30 5.34 13.01
C SER A 173 -4.17 3.88 12.54
N ALA A 174 -3.64 3.66 11.33
CA ALA A 174 -3.37 2.33 10.81
C ALA A 174 -2.31 1.58 11.65
N MET A 175 -1.23 2.28 12.03
CA MET A 175 -0.16 1.72 12.87
C MET A 175 -0.70 1.26 14.24
N LYS A 176 -1.58 2.06 14.85
CA LYS A 176 -2.24 1.71 16.11
C LYS A 176 -3.04 0.41 16.00
N LEU A 177 -3.79 0.25 14.91
CA LEU A 177 -4.57 -0.98 14.67
C LEU A 177 -3.65 -2.20 14.52
N VAL A 178 -2.55 -2.10 13.78
CA VAL A 178 -1.58 -3.21 13.64
C VAL A 178 -1.00 -3.59 15.00
N LEU A 179 -0.53 -2.61 15.78
CA LEU A 179 0.04 -2.86 17.10
C LEU A 179 -0.99 -3.46 18.07
N GLU A 180 -2.21 -2.92 18.13
CA GLU A 180 -3.24 -3.31 19.10
C GLU A 180 -4.01 -4.57 18.71
N ARG A 181 -4.26 -4.82 17.42
CA ARG A 181 -5.09 -5.93 16.93
C ARG A 181 -4.28 -7.11 16.47
N MET A 182 -3.24 -6.85 15.64
CA MET A 182 -2.40 -7.92 15.10
C MET A 182 -1.24 -8.29 16.03
N LYS A 183 -0.87 -7.41 17.00
CA LYS A 183 0.29 -7.60 17.90
C LYS A 183 1.62 -7.69 17.15
N VAL A 184 1.71 -7.04 15.99
CA VAL A 184 2.91 -6.98 15.16
C VAL A 184 3.57 -5.61 15.35
N PHE A 185 4.87 -5.60 15.63
CA PHE A 185 5.63 -4.37 15.78
C PHE A 185 6.11 -3.88 14.41
N VAL A 186 5.63 -2.72 14.00
CA VAL A 186 5.88 -2.13 12.68
C VAL A 186 6.28 -0.67 12.78
N GLU A 187 6.95 -0.14 11.76
CA GLU A 187 7.25 1.29 11.59
C GLU A 187 6.16 2.00 10.77
N PRO A 188 6.06 3.35 10.81
CA PRO A 188 5.05 4.10 10.05
C PRO A 188 5.08 3.81 8.54
N SER A 189 6.25 3.65 7.95
CA SER A 189 6.42 3.34 6.52
C SER A 189 5.74 2.04 6.11
N ALA A 190 5.65 1.08 7.02
CA ALA A 190 5.08 -0.24 6.75
C ALA A 190 3.56 -0.24 6.60
N VAL A 191 2.87 0.74 7.16
CA VAL A 191 1.40 0.72 7.28
C VAL A 191 0.68 1.65 6.30
N VAL A 192 1.40 2.32 5.40
CA VAL A 192 0.79 3.24 4.42
C VAL A 192 -0.22 2.51 3.52
N GLY A 193 0.05 1.25 3.13
CA GLY A 193 -0.88 0.43 2.36
C GLY A 193 -2.18 0.14 3.12
N LEU A 194 -2.09 -0.22 4.40
CA LEU A 194 -3.26 -0.40 5.26
C LEU A 194 -4.02 0.92 5.44
N ALA A 195 -3.31 2.04 5.60
CA ALA A 195 -3.94 3.36 5.71
C ALA A 195 -4.73 3.73 4.45
N VAL A 196 -4.24 3.39 3.25
CA VAL A 196 -4.99 3.53 1.98
C VAL A 196 -6.28 2.73 2.03
N CYS A 197 -6.22 1.43 2.34
CA CYS A 197 -7.41 0.58 2.39
C CYS A 197 -8.48 1.09 3.37
N LEU A 198 -8.06 1.62 4.51
CA LEU A 198 -8.99 2.01 5.57
C LEU A 198 -9.53 3.43 5.40
N TYR A 199 -8.74 4.36 4.86
CA TYR A 199 -9.02 5.79 4.98
C TYR A 199 -8.97 6.58 3.67
N ASP A 200 -8.45 6.02 2.56
CA ASP A 200 -8.48 6.72 1.27
C ASP A 200 -9.83 6.49 0.59
N GLU A 201 -10.59 7.57 0.43
CA GLU A 201 -11.95 7.51 -0.12
C GLU A 201 -11.93 7.13 -1.62
N GLU A 202 -10.93 7.59 -2.37
CA GLU A 202 -10.80 7.29 -3.80
C GLU A 202 -10.55 5.79 -4.01
N PHE A 203 -9.65 5.19 -3.21
CA PHE A 203 -9.39 3.76 -3.25
C PHE A 203 -10.62 2.95 -2.83
N ARG A 204 -11.29 3.32 -1.75
CA ARG A 204 -12.49 2.62 -1.27
C ARG A 204 -13.63 2.65 -2.28
N HIS A 205 -13.88 3.81 -2.91
CA HIS A 205 -14.86 3.91 -3.99
C HIS A 205 -14.49 3.06 -5.21
N LEU A 206 -13.19 2.94 -5.51
CA LEU A 206 -12.72 2.06 -6.57
C LEU A 206 -13.08 0.59 -6.27
N VAL A 207 -12.80 0.12 -5.05
CA VAL A 207 -13.12 -1.23 -4.60
C VAL A 207 -14.64 -1.48 -4.62
N GLU A 208 -15.44 -0.56 -4.08
CA GLU A 208 -16.92 -0.65 -4.09
C GLU A 208 -17.47 -0.72 -5.52
N LYS A 209 -16.92 0.07 -6.44
CA LYS A 209 -17.38 0.13 -7.83
C LYS A 209 -17.08 -1.16 -8.61
N GLU A 210 -15.92 -1.76 -8.40
CA GLU A 210 -15.45 -2.89 -9.19
C GLU A 210 -15.65 -4.23 -8.49
N GLY A 211 -15.56 -4.29 -7.16
CA GLY A 211 -15.79 -5.49 -6.36
C GLY A 211 -17.24 -5.68 -5.91
N GLY A 212 -18.10 -4.66 -6.09
CA GLY A 212 -19.48 -4.72 -5.69
C GLY A 212 -19.67 -4.94 -4.17
N GLU A 213 -20.70 -5.70 -3.79
CA GLU A 213 -20.99 -6.01 -2.39
C GLU A 213 -20.00 -6.99 -1.75
N GLU A 214 -19.32 -7.80 -2.54
CA GLU A 214 -18.36 -8.79 -2.08
C GLU A 214 -16.98 -8.16 -1.77
N GLY A 215 -16.62 -7.06 -2.46
CA GLY A 215 -15.35 -6.37 -2.31
C GLY A 215 -14.21 -7.08 -3.04
N TRP A 216 -12.97 -6.88 -2.54
CA TRP A 216 -11.74 -7.45 -3.07
C TRP A 216 -10.95 -8.17 -1.99
N ASP A 217 -10.27 -9.25 -2.36
CA ASP A 217 -9.18 -9.85 -1.59
C ASP A 217 -7.90 -9.04 -1.83
N ILE A 218 -7.46 -8.28 -0.81
CA ILE A 218 -6.34 -7.34 -0.94
C ILE A 218 -5.15 -7.78 -0.10
N GLY A 219 -4.01 -8.01 -0.77
CA GLY A 219 -2.71 -8.18 -0.13
C GLY A 219 -2.09 -6.85 0.27
N ILE A 220 -1.70 -6.69 1.54
CA ILE A 220 -1.04 -5.49 2.05
C ILE A 220 0.35 -5.84 2.55
N ILE A 221 1.38 -5.18 2.01
CA ILE A 221 2.76 -5.42 2.41
C ILE A 221 3.14 -4.56 3.61
N LEU A 222 3.37 -5.19 4.77
CA LEU A 222 3.94 -4.55 5.94
C LEU A 222 5.48 -4.65 5.84
N SER A 223 6.12 -3.59 5.36
CA SER A 223 7.49 -3.63 4.85
C SER A 223 8.61 -3.65 5.89
N GLY A 224 8.33 -3.28 7.15
CA GLY A 224 9.38 -3.27 8.17
C GLY A 224 8.96 -2.77 9.53
N GLY A 225 9.91 -2.82 10.48
CA GLY A 225 9.73 -2.43 11.87
C GLY A 225 11.01 -1.81 12.46
N ASN A 226 11.80 -1.07 11.67
CA ASN A 226 13.04 -0.44 12.11
C ASN A 226 12.77 0.84 12.94
N THR A 227 12.07 0.67 14.05
CA THR A 227 11.73 1.73 15.01
C THR A 227 11.91 1.24 16.44
N THR A 228 11.71 2.10 17.44
CA THR A 228 11.81 1.75 18.85
C THR A 228 10.49 2.00 19.57
N VAL A 229 10.25 1.30 20.69
CA VAL A 229 9.05 1.51 21.52
C VAL A 229 8.91 2.96 21.95
N GLU A 230 10.04 3.60 22.33
CA GLU A 230 10.03 5.02 22.71
C GLU A 230 9.71 5.95 21.55
N ALA A 231 10.18 5.65 20.33
CA ALA A 231 9.85 6.44 19.15
C ALA A 231 8.36 6.33 18.84
N VAL A 232 7.81 5.12 18.87
CA VAL A 232 6.39 4.85 18.69
C VAL A 232 5.54 5.59 19.71
N ALA A 233 5.88 5.50 21.01
CA ALA A 233 5.17 6.20 22.08
C ALA A 233 5.15 7.72 21.83
N ARG A 234 6.31 8.32 21.49
CA ARG A 234 6.40 9.75 21.18
C ARG A 234 5.55 10.17 19.98
N MET A 235 5.45 9.32 18.96
CA MET A 235 4.61 9.61 17.78
C MET A 235 3.13 9.68 18.17
N PHE A 236 2.63 8.72 18.97
CA PHE A 236 1.24 8.73 19.44
C PHE A 236 0.95 9.92 20.35
N GLU A 237 1.81 10.22 21.32
CA GLU A 237 1.66 11.40 22.18
C GLU A 237 1.65 12.72 21.36
N ALA A 238 2.46 12.83 20.32
CA ALA A 238 2.48 14.01 19.46
C ALA A 238 1.17 14.13 18.64
N GLY A 239 0.63 13.01 18.16
CA GLY A 239 -0.65 12.94 17.47
C GLY A 239 -1.82 13.36 18.36
N GLU A 240 -1.90 12.85 19.59
CA GLU A 240 -2.92 13.21 20.57
C GLU A 240 -2.90 14.71 20.90
N ARG A 241 -1.73 15.27 21.20
CA ARG A 241 -1.59 16.73 21.46
C ARG A 241 -2.00 17.60 20.27
N LYS A 242 -1.82 17.11 19.05
CA LYS A 242 -2.24 17.83 17.83
C LYS A 242 -3.76 17.79 17.68
N GLY A 243 -4.39 16.65 17.96
CA GLY A 243 -5.85 16.48 18.00
C GLY A 243 -6.50 17.41 19.03
N GLU A 244 -6.03 17.40 20.28
CA GLU A 244 -6.55 18.27 21.36
C GLU A 244 -6.47 19.78 21.00
N ARG A 245 -5.37 20.20 20.36
CA ARG A 245 -5.21 21.59 19.90
C ARG A 245 -6.17 21.94 18.76
N ALA A 246 -6.45 21.02 17.87
CA ALA A 246 -7.39 21.22 16.77
C ALA A 246 -8.84 21.35 17.31
N GLU A 247 -9.24 20.51 18.26
CA GLU A 247 -10.54 20.55 18.91
C GLU A 247 -10.73 21.84 19.73
N ALA A 248 -9.72 22.24 20.50
CA ALA A 248 -9.75 23.48 21.27
C ALA A 248 -9.91 24.72 20.37
N LYS A 249 -9.26 24.72 19.20
CA LYS A 249 -9.39 25.81 18.22
C LYS A 249 -10.78 25.86 17.59
N LEU A 250 -11.36 24.71 17.24
CA LEU A 250 -12.72 24.61 16.72
C LEU A 250 -13.76 25.09 17.73
N GLY A 251 -13.59 24.73 19.01
CA GLY A 251 -14.43 25.19 20.10
C GLY A 251 -14.41 26.73 20.26
N ALA A 252 -13.21 27.32 20.27
CA ALA A 252 -13.03 28.77 20.37
C ALA A 252 -13.61 29.56 19.18
N ASP A 253 -13.48 29.02 17.96
CA ASP A 253 -14.04 29.60 16.74
C ASP A 253 -15.58 29.47 16.70
N GLY A 254 -16.12 28.38 17.26
CA GLY A 254 -17.57 28.20 17.43
C GLY A 254 -18.19 29.19 18.41
N GLU A 255 -17.56 29.45 19.56
CA GLU A 255 -17.99 30.43 20.55
C GLU A 255 -17.97 31.86 20.01
N ARG A 256 -16.89 32.25 19.28
CA ARG A 256 -16.81 33.58 18.62
C ARG A 256 -17.87 33.79 17.55
N LYS A 257 -18.26 32.73 16.81
CA LYS A 257 -19.35 32.83 15.84
C LYS A 257 -20.72 32.99 16.53
N ALA A 258 -20.94 32.31 17.65
CA ALA A 258 -22.17 32.44 18.43
C ALA A 258 -22.32 33.84 19.05
N GLU A 259 -21.25 34.41 19.58
CA GLU A 259 -21.26 35.79 20.12
C GLU A 259 -21.53 36.85 19.04
N ASN A 260 -21.00 36.67 17.83
CA ASN A 260 -21.24 37.62 16.72
C ASN A 260 -22.63 37.52 16.09
N VAL A 261 -23.42 36.50 16.37
CA VAL A 261 -24.82 36.35 15.90
C VAL A 261 -25.81 36.84 16.93
N ALA A 262 -25.40 36.96 18.21
CA ALA A 262 -26.25 37.43 19.32
C ALA A 262 -26.15 38.92 19.62
N GLY A 263 -25.28 39.68 18.98
CA GLY A 263 -25.14 41.13 19.06
C GLY A 263 -25.59 41.80 17.76
#